data_a490e9253a89e7cd86dc58b8efe329b5
#
_entry.id   a490e9253a89e7cd86dc58b8efe329b5
#
_cell.length_a   1.000
_cell.length_b   1.000
_cell.length_c   1.000
_cell.angle_alpha   90.00
_cell.angle_beta   90.00
_cell.angle_gamma   90.00
#
_symmetry.space_group_name_H-M   'P 1'
#
loop_
_entity.id
_entity.type
_entity.pdbx_description
1 polymer ?
#
loop_
_entity_poly.entity_id
_entity_poly.type
_entity_poly.pdbx_seq_one_letter_code
_entity_poly.pdbx_strand_id
1 'polypeptide(L)'
;MAEKTEKPTQKKLDDSAKKGQSFKNKELTSGLVYIIGMMYIFHQTDFTEFIRFYQSLLLHPTNITLKSYIEVISKVFFDIILPILVVTALVGTIPSLFESRFKLATEAIKLDLTRINPISGFKKIFSLRTVKDFIKTLLFIVVFIITCYLFIIVYGREIFFLYRSGLNQVIDKWGSLVVSFIFVFFILSLPILILNIITDFFLFLKDMMMEKHEVKQENKNMEGDPEIKSTRKQLHQELLDEPMKKVIRDSSAVIVNPTHVAVGIYFDPDNGIMPLVSLKCVNAKALAVKSYAKEVGTPVVRYPELARKIYHRYHLFEVMMDQDLLDIMDILIWL
;
A
#
# COMPACT_ATOMS: atom_id res chain seq x y z
N MET A 1 13.04 -9.58 26.16
CA MET A 1 12.60 -9.10 24.85
C MET A 1 13.38 -7.85 24.56
N ALA A 2 14.05 -7.76 23.41
CA ALA A 2 14.76 -6.56 23.03
C ALA A 2 13.76 -5.42 22.81
N GLU A 3 14.15 -4.21 23.14
CA GLU A 3 13.27 -3.05 23.06
C GLU A 3 13.12 -2.63 21.59
N LYS A 4 11.88 -2.48 21.13
CA LYS A 4 11.55 -2.05 19.78
C LYS A 4 11.76 -0.55 19.65
N THR A 5 12.90 -0.14 19.12
CA THR A 5 13.32 1.27 19.04
C THR A 5 13.37 1.82 17.62
N GLU A 6 13.41 0.94 16.63
CA GLU A 6 13.56 1.35 15.22
C GLU A 6 12.21 1.60 14.54
N LYS A 7 12.19 2.59 13.65
CA LYS A 7 10.99 2.91 12.84
C LYS A 7 10.68 1.74 11.89
N PRO A 8 9.38 1.49 11.61
CA PRO A 8 9.00 0.43 10.69
C PRO A 8 9.53 0.72 9.27
N THR A 9 10.02 -0.32 8.61
CA THR A 9 10.39 -0.27 7.18
C THR A 9 9.12 -0.23 6.32
N GLN A 10 9.27 0.21 5.06
CA GLN A 10 8.14 0.21 4.12
C GLN A 10 7.59 -1.20 3.88
N LYS A 11 8.47 -2.21 3.83
CA LYS A 11 8.08 -3.62 3.69
C LYS A 11 7.24 -4.09 4.88
N LYS A 12 7.65 -3.78 6.11
CA LYS A 12 6.89 -4.10 7.33
C LYS A 12 5.49 -3.51 7.29
N LEU A 13 5.35 -2.24 6.86
CA LEU A 13 4.07 -1.57 6.70
C LEU A 13 3.20 -2.25 5.63
N ASP A 14 3.81 -2.66 4.53
CA ASP A 14 3.14 -3.35 3.43
C ASP A 14 2.64 -4.74 3.84
N ASP A 15 3.46 -5.50 4.53
CA ASP A 15 3.10 -6.85 5.02
C ASP A 15 2.04 -6.76 6.13
N SER A 16 2.11 -5.73 6.98
CA SER A 16 1.06 -5.46 7.97
C SER A 16 -0.26 -5.08 7.32
N ALA A 17 -0.24 -4.30 6.24
CA ALA A 17 -1.44 -3.95 5.49
C ALA A 17 -2.11 -5.18 4.85
N LYS A 18 -1.33 -6.14 4.30
CA LYS A 18 -1.86 -7.43 3.81
C LYS A 18 -2.55 -8.24 4.91
N LYS A 19 -2.10 -8.11 6.16
CA LYS A 19 -2.72 -8.72 7.35
C LYS A 19 -3.92 -7.93 7.88
N GLY A 20 -4.29 -6.83 7.23
CA GLY A 20 -5.39 -5.95 7.64
C GLY A 20 -5.03 -4.98 8.77
N GLN A 21 -3.75 -4.84 9.10
CA GLN A 21 -3.22 -3.95 10.13
C GLN A 21 -2.72 -2.64 9.49
N SER A 22 -3.61 -1.91 8.81
CA SER A 22 -3.32 -0.56 8.34
C SER A 22 -3.85 0.48 9.33
N PHE A 23 -3.28 1.69 9.31
CA PHE A 23 -3.86 2.82 10.02
C PHE A 23 -5.25 3.12 9.44
N LYS A 24 -6.26 3.21 10.30
CA LYS A 24 -7.63 3.55 9.91
C LYS A 24 -8.29 4.38 10.99
N ASN A 25 -8.88 5.51 10.59
CA ASN A 25 -9.69 6.32 11.50
C ASN A 25 -11.18 6.02 11.31
N LYS A 26 -11.66 5.03 12.05
CA LYS A 26 -13.06 4.60 11.96
C LYS A 26 -14.05 5.69 12.37
N GLU A 27 -13.67 6.55 13.30
CA GLU A 27 -14.58 7.56 13.88
C GLU A 27 -14.82 8.72 12.92
N LEU A 28 -13.76 9.19 12.25
CA LEU A 28 -13.91 10.22 11.22
C LEU A 28 -14.80 9.70 10.07
N THR A 29 -14.51 8.47 9.61
CA THR A 29 -15.30 7.84 8.55
C THR A 29 -16.75 7.68 8.97
N SER A 30 -17.02 7.18 10.19
CA SER A 30 -18.38 7.06 10.71
C SER A 30 -19.08 8.42 10.84
N GLY A 31 -18.37 9.46 11.33
CA GLY A 31 -18.92 10.81 11.41
C GLY A 31 -19.34 11.36 10.05
N LEU A 32 -18.51 11.16 9.02
CA LEU A 32 -18.83 11.55 7.64
C LEU A 32 -20.05 10.78 7.11
N VAL A 33 -20.12 9.47 7.35
CA VAL A 33 -21.29 8.65 6.95
C VAL A 33 -22.57 9.16 7.59
N TYR A 34 -22.55 9.50 8.89
CA TYR A 34 -23.72 10.05 9.58
C TYR A 34 -24.15 11.39 9.00
N ILE A 35 -23.22 12.33 8.80
CA ILE A 35 -23.57 13.65 8.27
C ILE A 35 -24.12 13.55 6.86
N ILE A 36 -23.41 12.89 5.96
CA ILE A 36 -23.81 12.81 4.56
C ILE A 36 -25.09 11.98 4.43
N GLY A 37 -25.23 10.88 5.18
CA GLY A 37 -26.45 10.08 5.21
C GLY A 37 -27.65 10.88 5.66
N MET A 38 -27.52 11.67 6.75
CA MET A 38 -28.60 12.53 7.23
C MET A 38 -28.92 13.68 6.26
N MET A 39 -27.92 14.34 5.69
CA MET A 39 -28.13 15.37 4.68
C MET A 39 -28.92 14.80 3.47
N TYR A 40 -28.54 13.58 3.04
CA TYR A 40 -29.23 12.89 1.95
C TYR A 40 -30.70 12.64 2.31
N ILE A 41 -30.98 12.06 3.50
CA ILE A 41 -32.34 11.77 3.97
C ILE A 41 -33.19 13.02 3.95
N PHE A 42 -32.72 14.14 4.49
CA PHE A 42 -33.54 15.34 4.65
C PHE A 42 -33.66 16.19 3.37
N HIS A 43 -32.70 16.15 2.45
CA HIS A 43 -32.75 16.97 1.25
C HIS A 43 -33.18 16.25 -0.02
N GLN A 44 -32.94 14.94 -0.11
CA GLN A 44 -33.19 14.20 -1.33
C GLN A 44 -34.35 13.20 -1.24
N THR A 45 -34.82 12.90 0.00
CA THR A 45 -35.85 11.88 0.19
C THR A 45 -37.23 12.50 0.30
N ASP A 46 -38.16 12.10 -0.57
CA ASP A 46 -39.55 12.46 -0.46
C ASP A 46 -40.36 11.34 0.22
N PHE A 47 -40.78 11.58 1.43
CA PHE A 47 -41.61 10.65 2.21
C PHE A 47 -43.10 10.79 1.95
N THR A 48 -43.54 11.71 1.09
CA THR A 48 -44.94 12.05 0.90
C THR A 48 -45.78 10.86 0.47
N GLU A 49 -45.30 10.06 -0.48
CA GLU A 49 -46.05 8.87 -0.93
C GLU A 49 -46.13 7.80 0.16
N PHE A 50 -45.07 7.58 0.90
CA PHE A 50 -45.07 6.65 2.02
C PHE A 50 -46.08 7.08 3.12
N ILE A 51 -46.08 8.37 3.46
CA ILE A 51 -47.00 8.94 4.44
C ILE A 51 -48.44 8.80 3.96
N ARG A 52 -48.74 9.13 2.70
CA ARG A 52 -50.09 8.96 2.11
C ARG A 52 -50.53 7.51 2.13
N PHE A 53 -49.67 6.60 1.77
CA PHE A 53 -49.99 5.18 1.82
C PHE A 53 -50.26 4.72 3.25
N TYR A 54 -49.45 5.12 4.22
CA TYR A 54 -49.69 4.82 5.63
C TYR A 54 -50.98 5.39 6.14
N GLN A 55 -51.32 6.62 5.77
CA GLN A 55 -52.64 7.23 6.08
C GLN A 55 -53.80 6.44 5.45
N SER A 56 -53.70 6.02 4.19
CA SER A 56 -54.73 5.21 3.54
C SER A 56 -54.92 3.85 4.20
N LEU A 57 -53.87 3.25 4.70
CA LEU A 57 -53.90 1.98 5.44
C LEU A 57 -54.61 2.11 6.77
N LEU A 58 -54.44 3.25 7.47
CA LEU A 58 -55.10 3.51 8.73
C LEU A 58 -56.59 3.85 8.57
N LEU A 59 -56.90 4.65 7.53
CA LEU A 59 -58.30 5.14 7.32
C LEU A 59 -59.17 4.13 6.57
N HIS A 60 -58.61 3.35 5.66
CA HIS A 60 -59.36 2.44 4.77
C HIS A 60 -58.64 1.10 4.59
N PRO A 61 -58.46 0.30 5.65
CA PRO A 61 -57.67 -0.94 5.61
C PRO A 61 -58.21 -2.00 4.64
N THR A 62 -59.53 -1.98 4.36
CA THR A 62 -60.18 -2.94 3.46
C THR A 62 -60.00 -2.65 1.97
N ASN A 63 -59.57 -1.45 1.62
CA ASN A 63 -59.42 -1.01 0.22
C ASN A 63 -58.01 -1.25 -0.34
N ILE A 64 -57.07 -1.76 0.47
CA ILE A 64 -55.69 -1.96 0.06
C ILE A 64 -55.51 -3.37 -0.51
N THR A 65 -55.12 -3.45 -1.76
CA THR A 65 -54.79 -4.72 -2.41
C THR A 65 -53.36 -5.12 -2.13
N LEU A 66 -53.05 -6.42 -2.12
CA LEU A 66 -51.71 -6.92 -1.98
C LEU A 66 -50.75 -6.31 -3.04
N LYS A 67 -51.26 -6.06 -4.25
CA LYS A 67 -50.50 -5.45 -5.33
C LYS A 67 -50.07 -4.02 -4.98
N SER A 68 -50.97 -3.17 -4.52
CA SER A 68 -50.66 -1.79 -4.10
C SER A 68 -49.69 -1.73 -2.92
N TYR A 69 -49.79 -2.69 -2.01
CA TYR A 69 -48.87 -2.82 -0.89
C TYR A 69 -47.43 -3.13 -1.38
N ILE A 70 -47.27 -4.10 -2.29
CA ILE A 70 -45.95 -4.46 -2.87
C ILE A 70 -45.39 -3.31 -3.70
N GLU A 71 -46.21 -2.61 -4.48
CA GLU A 71 -45.77 -1.45 -5.28
C GLU A 71 -45.18 -0.33 -4.41
N VAL A 72 -45.87 0.04 -3.32
CA VAL A 72 -45.37 1.09 -2.42
C VAL A 72 -44.12 0.67 -1.67
N ILE A 73 -44.07 -0.57 -1.16
CA ILE A 73 -42.86 -1.07 -0.51
C ILE A 73 -41.66 -1.10 -1.49
N SER A 74 -41.88 -1.58 -2.72
CA SER A 74 -40.84 -1.59 -3.73
C SER A 74 -40.36 -0.17 -4.04
N LYS A 75 -41.25 0.79 -4.16
CA LYS A 75 -40.91 2.19 -4.40
C LYS A 75 -40.11 2.79 -3.24
N VAL A 76 -40.58 2.59 -1.99
CA VAL A 76 -39.81 3.01 -0.81
C VAL A 76 -38.41 2.40 -0.79
N PHE A 77 -38.29 1.13 -1.15
CA PHE A 77 -36.98 0.47 -1.22
C PHE A 77 -36.05 1.08 -2.28
N PHE A 78 -36.51 1.22 -3.51
CA PHE A 78 -35.69 1.71 -4.62
C PHE A 78 -35.44 3.22 -4.57
N ASP A 79 -36.40 4.02 -4.12
CA ASP A 79 -36.30 5.48 -4.15
C ASP A 79 -35.68 6.05 -2.86
N ILE A 80 -35.81 5.35 -1.73
CA ILE A 80 -35.37 5.82 -0.42
C ILE A 80 -34.21 4.96 0.12
N ILE A 81 -34.46 3.66 0.35
CA ILE A 81 -33.52 2.80 1.07
C ILE A 81 -32.26 2.53 0.24
N LEU A 82 -32.42 2.13 -1.01
CA LEU A 82 -31.29 1.76 -1.86
C LEU A 82 -30.31 2.92 -2.11
N PRO A 83 -30.76 4.14 -2.45
CA PRO A 83 -29.82 5.27 -2.61
C PRO A 83 -29.09 5.64 -1.31
N ILE A 84 -29.77 5.58 -0.15
CA ILE A 84 -29.13 5.82 1.15
C ILE A 84 -28.03 4.78 1.40
N LEU A 85 -28.31 3.49 1.14
CA LEU A 85 -27.32 2.42 1.28
C LEU A 85 -26.12 2.63 0.35
N VAL A 86 -26.36 3.02 -0.90
CA VAL A 86 -25.29 3.30 -1.87
C VAL A 86 -24.44 4.48 -1.42
N VAL A 87 -25.06 5.60 -1.04
CA VAL A 87 -24.35 6.80 -0.60
C VAL A 87 -23.53 6.51 0.67
N THR A 88 -24.14 5.87 1.67
CA THR A 88 -23.43 5.54 2.93
C THR A 88 -22.32 4.50 2.71
N ALA A 89 -22.53 3.53 1.83
CA ALA A 89 -21.49 2.58 1.44
C ALA A 89 -20.31 3.26 0.75
N LEU A 90 -20.55 4.17 -0.19
CA LEU A 90 -19.51 4.92 -0.88
C LEU A 90 -18.74 5.82 0.10
N VAL A 91 -19.44 6.58 0.93
CA VAL A 91 -18.80 7.47 1.92
C VAL A 91 -18.01 6.68 2.97
N GLY A 92 -18.46 5.48 3.33
CA GLY A 92 -17.75 4.62 4.28
C GLY A 92 -16.56 3.89 3.68
N THR A 93 -16.63 3.51 2.40
CA THR A 93 -15.58 2.70 1.76
C THR A 93 -14.46 3.54 1.14
N ILE A 94 -14.79 4.67 0.49
CA ILE A 94 -13.81 5.50 -0.20
C ILE A 94 -12.67 5.99 0.73
N PRO A 95 -12.93 6.62 1.89
CA PRO A 95 -11.87 7.01 2.81
C PRO A 95 -11.03 5.82 3.30
N SER A 96 -11.68 4.68 3.60
CA SER A 96 -10.99 3.46 4.04
C SER A 96 -10.05 2.88 2.98
N LEU A 97 -10.38 3.00 1.68
CA LEU A 97 -9.50 2.60 0.58
C LEU A 97 -8.28 3.51 0.48
N PHE A 98 -8.45 4.83 0.62
CA PHE A 98 -7.33 5.77 0.65
C PHE A 98 -6.40 5.53 1.85
N GLU A 99 -6.96 5.33 3.05
CA GLU A 99 -6.19 5.02 4.27
C GLU A 99 -5.37 3.73 4.13
N SER A 100 -5.93 2.70 3.47
CA SER A 100 -5.24 1.44 3.19
C SER A 100 -4.27 1.50 2.00
N ARG A 101 -4.15 2.67 1.32
CA ARG A 101 -3.38 2.83 0.08
C ARG A 101 -3.77 1.82 -1.00
N PHE A 102 -5.06 1.51 -1.11
CA PHE A 102 -5.63 0.50 -2.02
C PHE A 102 -5.05 -0.91 -1.86
N LYS A 103 -4.45 -1.24 -0.70
CA LYS A 103 -3.94 -2.59 -0.44
C LYS A 103 -5.05 -3.49 0.08
N LEU A 104 -5.27 -4.59 -0.60
CA LEU A 104 -6.22 -5.62 -0.18
C LEU A 104 -5.61 -6.47 0.95
N ALA A 105 -6.38 -6.65 2.03
CA ALA A 105 -5.99 -7.47 3.18
C ALA A 105 -6.25 -8.95 2.90
N THR A 106 -5.53 -9.53 1.94
CA THR A 106 -5.73 -10.91 1.47
C THR A 106 -5.50 -11.97 2.55
N GLU A 107 -4.66 -11.66 3.54
CA GLU A 107 -4.35 -12.56 4.64
C GLU A 107 -5.29 -12.42 5.84
N ALA A 108 -6.10 -11.34 5.88
CA ALA A 108 -7.02 -11.08 7.00
C ALA A 108 -8.21 -12.04 7.05
N ILE A 109 -8.53 -12.70 5.92
CA ILE A 109 -9.69 -13.59 5.76
C ILE A 109 -9.39 -15.00 6.29
N LYS A 110 -8.17 -15.28 6.75
CA LYS A 110 -7.81 -16.59 7.32
C LYS A 110 -8.50 -16.81 8.65
N LEU A 111 -9.05 -18.00 8.85
CA LEU A 111 -9.59 -18.43 10.15
C LEU A 111 -8.45 -18.51 11.18
N ASP A 112 -8.49 -17.63 12.17
CA ASP A 112 -7.49 -17.55 13.23
C ASP A 112 -8.15 -17.85 14.59
N LEU A 113 -8.10 -19.09 14.99
CA LEU A 113 -8.66 -19.57 16.27
C LEU A 113 -7.96 -18.96 17.48
N THR A 114 -6.74 -18.40 17.34
CA THR A 114 -6.03 -17.75 18.44
C THR A 114 -6.73 -16.47 18.93
N ARG A 115 -7.59 -15.87 18.08
CA ARG A 115 -8.39 -14.68 18.44
C ARG A 115 -9.48 -14.95 19.47
N ILE A 116 -9.86 -16.23 19.66
CA ILE A 116 -10.90 -16.64 20.60
C ILE A 116 -10.33 -16.87 22.00
N ASN A 117 -9.01 -16.77 22.20
CA ASN A 117 -8.37 -16.98 23.50
C ASN A 117 -8.81 -15.90 24.53
N PRO A 118 -9.53 -16.26 25.62
CA PRO A 118 -10.04 -15.32 26.61
C PRO A 118 -8.93 -14.56 27.36
N ILE A 119 -7.77 -15.19 27.58
CA ILE A 119 -6.64 -14.57 28.29
C ILE A 119 -6.09 -13.38 27.49
N SER A 120 -5.99 -13.52 26.17
CA SER A 120 -5.57 -12.43 25.29
C SER A 120 -6.61 -11.30 25.24
N GLY A 121 -7.90 -11.64 25.37
CA GLY A 121 -9.00 -10.71 25.48
C GLY A 121 -8.92 -9.84 26.75
N PHE A 122 -8.71 -10.48 27.90
CA PHE A 122 -8.54 -9.79 29.19
C PHE A 122 -7.37 -8.79 29.15
N LYS A 123 -6.23 -9.18 28.60
CA LYS A 123 -5.06 -8.29 28.47
C LYS A 123 -5.33 -7.06 27.57
N LYS A 124 -6.22 -7.20 26.58
CA LYS A 124 -6.64 -6.07 25.73
C LYS A 124 -7.53 -5.08 26.47
N ILE A 125 -8.41 -5.55 27.38
CA ILE A 125 -9.30 -4.70 28.16
C ILE A 125 -8.50 -3.73 29.05
N PHE A 126 -7.37 -4.15 29.62
CA PHE A 126 -6.49 -3.33 30.45
C PHE A 126 -5.33 -2.70 29.67
N SER A 127 -5.52 -2.41 28.38
CA SER A 127 -4.50 -1.77 27.56
C SER A 127 -4.58 -0.25 27.63
N LEU A 128 -3.46 0.45 27.34
CA LEU A 128 -3.42 1.91 27.20
C LEU A 128 -4.43 2.42 26.15
N ARG A 129 -4.71 1.60 25.14
CA ARG A 129 -5.69 1.90 24.11
C ARG A 129 -7.11 1.98 24.69
N THR A 130 -7.46 1.06 25.55
CA THR A 130 -8.78 1.05 26.24
C THR A 130 -8.95 2.23 27.16
N VAL A 131 -7.90 2.61 27.92
CA VAL A 131 -7.92 3.81 28.77
C VAL A 131 -8.10 5.07 27.92
N LYS A 132 -7.39 5.19 26.80
CA LYS A 132 -7.56 6.29 25.84
C LYS A 132 -9.02 6.34 25.32
N ASP A 133 -9.57 5.20 24.91
CA ASP A 133 -10.93 5.13 24.38
C ASP A 133 -11.98 5.47 25.44
N PHE A 134 -11.74 5.11 26.69
CA PHE A 134 -12.60 5.52 27.82
C PHE A 134 -12.59 7.05 28.02
N ILE A 135 -11.41 7.67 28.09
CA ILE A 135 -11.28 9.13 28.23
C ILE A 135 -11.97 9.84 27.06
N LYS A 136 -11.74 9.36 25.82
CA LYS A 136 -12.38 9.89 24.63
C LYS A 136 -13.92 9.83 24.73
N THR A 137 -14.47 8.70 25.17
CA THR A 137 -15.92 8.54 25.35
C THR A 137 -16.47 9.54 26.36
N LEU A 138 -15.79 9.77 27.48
CA LEU A 138 -16.18 10.80 28.44
C LEU A 138 -16.19 12.20 27.81
N LEU A 139 -15.19 12.54 27.00
CA LEU A 139 -15.14 13.81 26.29
C LEU A 139 -16.31 13.97 25.30
N PHE A 140 -16.69 12.91 24.57
CA PHE A 140 -17.87 12.94 23.71
C PHE A 140 -19.17 13.16 24.49
N ILE A 141 -19.31 12.56 25.68
CA ILE A 141 -20.46 12.80 26.57
C ILE A 141 -20.51 14.29 26.96
N VAL A 142 -19.38 14.88 27.34
CA VAL A 142 -19.32 16.31 27.67
C VAL A 142 -19.72 17.18 26.49
N VAL A 143 -19.20 16.89 25.30
CA VAL A 143 -19.55 17.62 24.06
C VAL A 143 -21.06 17.46 23.76
N PHE A 144 -21.61 16.27 23.96
CA PHE A 144 -23.04 16.04 23.76
C PHE A 144 -23.90 16.89 24.72
N ILE A 145 -23.54 16.95 25.99
CA ILE A 145 -24.23 17.80 26.99
C ILE A 145 -24.13 19.28 26.61
N ILE A 146 -22.94 19.74 26.18
CA ILE A 146 -22.77 21.12 25.71
C ILE A 146 -23.63 21.39 24.47
N THR A 147 -23.67 20.45 23.53
CA THR A 147 -24.51 20.57 22.32
C THR A 147 -25.98 20.67 22.70
N CYS A 148 -26.49 19.81 23.58
CA CYS A 148 -27.85 19.88 24.06
C CYS A 148 -28.18 21.22 24.73
N TYR A 149 -27.27 21.72 25.56
CA TYR A 149 -27.43 23.02 26.24
C TYR A 149 -27.48 24.18 25.23
N LEU A 150 -26.54 24.26 24.30
CA LEU A 150 -26.54 25.28 23.26
C LEU A 150 -27.78 25.18 22.36
N PHE A 151 -28.20 23.96 22.02
CA PHE A 151 -29.37 23.73 21.19
C PHE A 151 -30.65 24.21 21.84
N ILE A 152 -30.83 23.96 23.14
CA ILE A 152 -31.98 24.43 23.91
C ILE A 152 -31.99 25.97 23.97
N ILE A 153 -30.82 26.62 24.17
CA ILE A 153 -30.76 28.09 24.20
C ILE A 153 -31.15 28.68 22.84
N VAL A 154 -30.61 28.13 21.75
CA VAL A 154 -30.82 28.68 20.40
C VAL A 154 -32.19 28.36 19.85
N TYR A 155 -32.64 27.12 19.95
CA TYR A 155 -33.83 26.61 19.29
C TYR A 155 -35.00 26.34 20.23
N GLY A 156 -34.81 26.41 21.54
CA GLY A 156 -35.82 26.02 22.52
C GLY A 156 -37.16 26.79 22.36
N ARG A 157 -37.09 28.08 22.05
CA ARG A 157 -38.26 28.89 21.77
C ARG A 157 -39.01 28.42 20.52
N GLU A 158 -38.32 28.11 19.46
CA GLU A 158 -38.91 27.62 18.21
C GLU A 158 -39.54 26.25 18.42
N ILE A 159 -38.86 25.33 19.11
CA ILE A 159 -39.36 24.01 19.45
C ILE A 159 -40.63 24.11 20.26
N PHE A 160 -40.64 25.00 21.26
CA PHE A 160 -41.81 25.20 22.09
C PHE A 160 -43.04 25.68 21.30
N PHE A 161 -42.88 26.52 20.27
CA PHE A 161 -43.98 27.03 19.46
C PHE A 161 -44.42 26.09 18.31
N LEU A 162 -43.73 24.98 18.06
CA LEU A 162 -44.07 24.02 17.01
C LEU A 162 -45.47 23.42 17.20
N TYR A 163 -46.03 23.35 18.45
CA TYR A 163 -47.35 22.83 18.69
C TYR A 163 -48.49 23.65 18.03
N ARG A 164 -48.19 24.87 17.59
CA ARG A 164 -49.14 25.75 16.87
C ARG A 164 -49.06 25.58 15.35
N SER A 165 -48.12 24.81 14.87
CA SER A 165 -47.84 24.65 13.44
C SER A 165 -48.63 23.47 12.87
N GLY A 166 -48.91 23.50 11.56
CA GLY A 166 -49.48 22.35 10.86
C GLY A 166 -48.48 21.20 10.72
N LEU A 167 -49.00 20.00 10.50
CA LEU A 167 -48.19 18.76 10.46
C LEU A 167 -46.99 18.84 9.52
N ASN A 168 -47.17 19.34 8.30
CA ASN A 168 -46.06 19.47 7.32
C ASN A 168 -44.95 20.41 7.82
N GLN A 169 -45.33 21.54 8.42
CA GLN A 169 -44.36 22.49 8.98
C GLN A 169 -43.60 21.88 10.17
N VAL A 170 -44.26 21.04 10.98
CA VAL A 170 -43.60 20.31 12.07
C VAL A 170 -42.57 19.34 11.51
N ILE A 171 -42.90 18.57 10.48
CA ILE A 171 -41.99 17.60 9.85
C ILE A 171 -40.78 18.30 9.28
N ASP A 172 -40.96 19.36 8.46
CA ASP A 172 -39.89 20.10 7.85
C ASP A 172 -38.97 20.73 8.90
N LYS A 173 -39.56 21.33 9.93
CA LYS A 173 -38.80 21.97 11.00
C LYS A 173 -38.04 20.96 11.84
N TRP A 174 -38.62 19.81 12.17
CA TRP A 174 -37.94 18.73 12.86
C TRP A 174 -36.75 18.23 12.05
N GLY A 175 -36.89 18.02 10.75
CA GLY A 175 -35.80 17.64 9.87
C GLY A 175 -34.63 18.62 9.94
N SER A 176 -34.92 19.91 9.80
CA SER A 176 -33.88 20.96 9.85
C SER A 176 -33.20 21.06 11.22
N LEU A 177 -33.97 20.88 12.31
CA LEU A 177 -33.43 20.88 13.67
C LEU A 177 -32.50 19.68 13.93
N VAL A 178 -32.89 18.49 13.48
CA VAL A 178 -32.07 17.28 13.63
C VAL A 178 -30.73 17.44 12.86
N VAL A 179 -30.77 17.91 11.62
CA VAL A 179 -29.55 18.18 10.83
C VAL A 179 -28.68 19.21 11.54
N SER A 180 -29.27 20.31 12.02
CA SER A 180 -28.55 21.35 12.75
C SER A 180 -27.90 20.82 14.03
N PHE A 181 -28.61 19.98 14.79
CA PHE A 181 -28.09 19.36 16.01
C PHE A 181 -26.86 18.46 15.69
N ILE A 182 -26.97 17.60 14.70
CA ILE A 182 -25.89 16.70 14.29
C ILE A 182 -24.68 17.51 13.79
N PHE A 183 -24.93 18.57 13.03
CA PHE A 183 -23.86 19.43 12.51
C PHE A 183 -23.13 20.18 13.64
N VAL A 184 -23.85 20.76 14.59
CA VAL A 184 -23.23 21.44 15.75
C VAL A 184 -22.45 20.42 16.60
N PHE A 185 -23.03 19.24 16.88
CA PHE A 185 -22.33 18.17 17.61
C PHE A 185 -21.04 17.74 16.89
N PHE A 186 -21.10 17.59 15.59
CA PHE A 186 -19.91 17.22 14.80
C PHE A 186 -18.83 18.29 14.85
N ILE A 187 -19.18 19.55 14.67
CA ILE A 187 -18.22 20.66 14.76
C ILE A 187 -17.56 20.71 16.15
N LEU A 188 -18.35 20.62 17.22
CA LEU A 188 -17.83 20.61 18.58
C LEU A 188 -16.99 19.38 18.89
N SER A 189 -17.22 18.26 18.21
CA SER A 189 -16.43 17.03 18.36
C SER A 189 -15.14 17.01 17.55
N LEU A 190 -14.94 17.90 16.56
CA LEU A 190 -13.75 17.95 15.71
C LEU A 190 -12.43 17.99 16.48
N PRO A 191 -12.25 18.81 17.56
CA PRO A 191 -11.02 18.80 18.33
C PRO A 191 -10.70 17.43 18.93
N ILE A 192 -11.71 16.72 19.43
CA ILE A 192 -11.55 15.37 20.00
C ILE A 192 -11.17 14.38 18.88
N LEU A 193 -11.82 14.47 17.72
CA LEU A 193 -11.51 13.63 16.56
C LEU A 193 -10.07 13.85 16.08
N ILE A 194 -9.61 15.09 15.99
CA ILE A 194 -8.24 15.42 15.60
C ILE A 194 -7.23 14.84 16.59
N LEU A 195 -7.44 15.05 17.88
CA LEU A 195 -6.58 14.48 18.93
C LEU A 195 -6.58 12.94 18.88
N ASN A 196 -7.74 12.34 18.60
CA ASN A 196 -7.82 10.88 18.46
C ASN A 196 -7.05 10.36 17.23
N ILE A 197 -7.12 11.06 16.08
CA ILE A 197 -6.33 10.72 14.88
C ILE A 197 -4.84 10.73 15.20
N ILE A 198 -4.37 11.79 15.86
CA ILE A 198 -2.96 11.94 16.24
C ILE A 198 -2.53 10.82 17.18
N THR A 199 -3.30 10.56 18.24
CA THR A 199 -2.96 9.52 19.22
C THR A 199 -3.02 8.12 18.61
N ASP A 200 -4.00 7.82 17.77
CA ASP A 200 -4.10 6.53 17.08
C ASP A 200 -2.95 6.33 16.08
N PHE A 201 -2.52 7.37 15.42
CA PHE A 201 -1.36 7.32 14.53
C PHE A 201 -0.06 7.00 15.30
N PHE A 202 0.17 7.65 16.43
CA PHE A 202 1.34 7.34 17.27
C PHE A 202 1.28 5.93 17.87
N LEU A 203 0.11 5.48 18.32
CA LEU A 203 -0.07 4.11 18.80
C LEU A 203 0.17 3.09 17.69
N PHE A 204 -0.34 3.35 16.48
CA PHE A 204 -0.08 2.52 15.31
C PHE A 204 1.42 2.44 14.99
N LEU A 205 2.12 3.58 14.97
CA LEU A 205 3.58 3.59 14.75
C LEU A 205 4.31 2.80 15.83
N LYS A 206 3.91 2.96 17.10
CA LYS A 206 4.50 2.20 18.23
C LYS A 206 4.28 0.70 18.09
N ASP A 207 3.10 0.27 17.66
CA ASP A 207 2.79 -1.15 17.43
C ASP A 207 3.62 -1.73 16.26
N MET A 208 3.99 -0.88 15.27
CA MET A 208 4.79 -1.27 14.10
C MET A 208 6.30 -1.14 14.30
N MET A 209 6.77 -0.60 15.45
CA MET A 209 8.20 -0.48 15.73
C MET A 209 8.90 -1.84 15.68
N MET A 210 10.15 -1.83 15.24
CA MET A 210 10.99 -3.01 15.00
C MET A 210 12.19 -3.04 15.95
N GLU A 211 12.71 -4.24 16.19
CA GLU A 211 14.02 -4.43 16.83
C GLU A 211 15.12 -4.16 15.81
N LYS A 212 16.30 -3.68 16.26
CA LYS A 212 17.46 -3.45 15.38
C LYS A 212 17.84 -4.68 14.56
N HIS A 213 17.68 -5.87 15.13
CA HIS A 213 17.96 -7.12 14.45
C HIS A 213 16.96 -7.37 13.31
N GLU A 214 15.67 -7.10 13.52
CA GLU A 214 14.62 -7.26 12.48
C GLU A 214 14.92 -6.36 11.28
N VAL A 215 15.30 -5.09 11.50
CA VAL A 215 15.65 -4.14 10.43
C VAL A 215 16.86 -4.63 9.63
N LYS A 216 17.93 -5.10 10.33
CA LYS A 216 19.11 -5.66 9.65
C LYS A 216 18.76 -6.89 8.81
N GLN A 217 17.95 -7.78 9.35
CA GLN A 217 17.50 -8.99 8.65
C GLN A 217 16.67 -8.64 7.40
N GLU A 218 15.79 -7.65 7.53
CA GLU A 218 14.94 -7.22 6.43
C GLU A 218 15.76 -6.56 5.31
N ASN A 219 16.75 -5.73 5.65
CA ASN A 219 17.69 -5.15 4.70
C ASN A 219 18.54 -6.23 4.01
N LYS A 220 19.04 -7.24 4.76
CA LYS A 220 19.73 -8.40 4.18
C LYS A 220 18.84 -9.16 3.19
N ASN A 221 17.54 -9.30 3.50
CA ASN A 221 16.59 -9.99 2.62
C ASN A 221 16.24 -9.20 1.36
N MET A 222 16.30 -7.85 1.40
CA MET A 222 16.00 -7.00 0.24
C MET A 222 17.22 -6.77 -0.66
N GLU A 223 18.39 -6.47 -0.09
CA GLU A 223 19.59 -6.07 -0.82
C GLU A 223 20.61 -7.20 -0.99
N GLY A 224 20.40 -8.33 -0.31
CA GLY A 224 21.36 -9.40 -0.16
C GLY A 224 22.33 -9.13 0.99
N ASP A 225 23.00 -10.19 1.44
CA ASP A 225 23.99 -10.08 2.51
C ASP A 225 25.26 -9.39 1.98
N PRO A 226 25.67 -8.22 2.55
CA PRO A 226 26.89 -7.52 2.13
C PRO A 226 28.15 -8.38 2.26
N GLU A 227 28.20 -9.27 3.27
CA GLU A 227 29.33 -10.18 3.46
C GLU A 227 29.43 -11.20 2.31
N ILE A 228 28.30 -11.77 1.89
CA ILE A 228 28.27 -12.69 0.74
C ILE A 228 28.71 -11.97 -0.53
N LYS A 229 28.28 -10.71 -0.71
CA LYS A 229 28.64 -9.90 -1.88
C LYS A 229 30.13 -9.54 -1.89
N SER A 230 30.71 -9.19 -0.72
CA SER A 230 32.12 -8.89 -0.58
C SER A 230 32.97 -10.15 -0.75
N THR A 231 32.61 -11.26 -0.12
CA THR A 231 33.31 -12.55 -0.26
C THR A 231 33.28 -13.03 -1.71
N ARG A 232 32.18 -12.90 -2.41
CA ARG A 232 32.09 -13.24 -3.84
C ARG A 232 33.00 -12.35 -4.67
N LYS A 233 33.09 -11.05 -4.34
CA LYS A 233 34.01 -10.13 -5.03
C LYS A 233 35.50 -10.51 -4.78
N GLN A 234 35.86 -10.85 -3.55
CA GLN A 234 37.20 -11.30 -3.18
C GLN A 234 37.56 -12.60 -3.89
N LEU A 235 36.66 -13.61 -3.87
CA LEU A 235 36.91 -14.86 -4.59
C LEU A 235 37.09 -14.65 -6.09
N HIS A 236 36.37 -13.71 -6.70
CA HIS A 236 36.57 -13.38 -8.12
C HIS A 236 37.94 -12.72 -8.36
N GLN A 237 38.47 -11.93 -7.43
CA GLN A 237 39.77 -11.31 -7.53
C GLN A 237 40.92 -12.32 -7.33
N GLU A 238 40.76 -13.27 -6.39
CA GLU A 238 41.69 -14.35 -6.11
C GLU A 238 41.84 -15.35 -7.29
N LEU A 239 40.78 -15.51 -8.10
CA LEU A 239 40.79 -16.37 -9.28
C LEU A 239 41.65 -15.83 -10.44
N LEU A 240 42.05 -14.56 -10.37
CA LEU A 240 42.82 -13.87 -11.41
C LEU A 240 44.24 -13.59 -10.91
N ASP A 241 45.21 -14.30 -11.49
CA ASP A 241 46.65 -14.04 -11.27
C ASP A 241 47.05 -12.69 -11.88
N GLU A 242 48.13 -12.06 -11.37
CA GLU A 242 48.60 -10.78 -11.88
C GLU A 242 48.93 -10.79 -13.40
N PRO A 243 49.53 -11.85 -13.97
CA PRO A 243 49.71 -11.95 -15.42
C PRO A 243 48.38 -11.89 -16.20
N MET A 244 47.34 -12.57 -15.67
CA MET A 244 46.01 -12.58 -16.31
C MET A 244 45.33 -11.22 -16.22
N LYS A 245 45.46 -10.52 -15.10
CA LYS A 245 44.94 -9.14 -14.93
C LYS A 245 45.61 -8.19 -15.94
N LYS A 246 46.92 -8.35 -16.21
CA LYS A 246 47.61 -7.58 -17.21
C LYS A 246 47.05 -7.86 -18.61
N VAL A 247 46.88 -9.13 -18.97
CA VAL A 247 46.32 -9.52 -20.28
C VAL A 247 44.92 -8.96 -20.48
N ILE A 248 44.08 -8.91 -19.42
CA ILE A 248 42.76 -8.31 -19.51
C ILE A 248 42.84 -6.80 -19.76
N ARG A 249 43.74 -6.08 -19.08
CA ARG A 249 43.92 -4.64 -19.29
C ARG A 249 44.44 -4.31 -20.69
N ASP A 250 45.32 -5.15 -21.21
CA ASP A 250 45.93 -4.96 -22.51
C ASP A 250 45.01 -5.44 -23.67
N SER A 251 43.90 -6.14 -23.34
CA SER A 251 42.93 -6.59 -24.35
C SER A 251 42.08 -5.44 -24.88
N SER A 252 41.88 -5.37 -26.19
CA SER A 252 41.04 -4.36 -26.86
C SER A 252 39.55 -4.57 -26.57
N ALA A 253 39.14 -5.84 -26.39
CA ALA A 253 37.78 -6.19 -25.99
C ALA A 253 37.74 -7.57 -25.32
N VAL A 254 36.72 -7.79 -24.47
CA VAL A 254 36.41 -9.10 -23.91
C VAL A 254 35.02 -9.53 -24.36
N ILE A 255 34.94 -10.61 -25.13
CA ILE A 255 33.70 -11.16 -25.63
C ILE A 255 33.21 -12.24 -24.67
N VAL A 256 31.95 -12.13 -24.24
CA VAL A 256 31.42 -13.02 -23.20
C VAL A 256 30.15 -13.76 -23.59
N ASN A 257 30.10 -15.05 -23.22
CA ASN A 257 28.88 -15.75 -22.95
C ASN A 257 28.59 -15.61 -21.44
N PRO A 258 27.54 -14.92 -20.98
CA PRO A 258 27.44 -14.31 -19.65
C PRO A 258 27.80 -15.15 -18.43
N THR A 259 27.64 -16.46 -18.50
CA THR A 259 27.84 -17.38 -17.36
C THR A 259 28.90 -18.47 -17.63
N HIS A 260 29.34 -18.63 -18.88
CA HIS A 260 30.08 -19.83 -19.26
C HIS A 260 31.45 -19.56 -19.83
N VAL A 261 31.62 -18.54 -20.68
CA VAL A 261 32.85 -18.30 -21.45
C VAL A 261 33.20 -16.82 -21.48
N ALA A 262 34.47 -16.50 -21.34
CA ALA A 262 35.04 -15.18 -21.63
C ALA A 262 36.30 -15.36 -22.51
N VAL A 263 36.38 -14.60 -23.57
CA VAL A 263 37.48 -14.58 -24.51
C VAL A 263 37.99 -13.14 -24.64
N GLY A 264 39.25 -12.90 -24.35
CA GLY A 264 39.90 -11.62 -24.58
C GLY A 264 40.46 -11.54 -26.01
N ILE A 265 40.31 -10.40 -26.62
CA ILE A 265 40.81 -10.09 -27.95
C ILE A 265 41.84 -8.96 -27.83
N TYR A 266 43.01 -9.17 -28.35
CA TYR A 266 44.02 -8.15 -28.49
C TYR A 266 44.15 -7.74 -29.97
N PHE A 267 44.11 -6.45 -30.23
CA PHE A 267 44.23 -5.86 -31.56
C PHE A 267 45.00 -4.56 -31.45
N ASP A 268 46.06 -4.42 -32.26
CA ASP A 268 46.88 -3.21 -32.32
C ASP A 268 47.17 -2.86 -33.78
N PRO A 269 46.31 -2.03 -34.38
CA PRO A 269 46.46 -1.65 -35.80
C PRO A 269 47.69 -0.80 -36.04
N ASP A 270 48.17 -0.01 -35.08
CA ASP A 270 49.33 0.89 -35.24
C ASP A 270 50.63 0.11 -35.40
N ASN A 271 50.73 -1.03 -34.76
CA ASN A 271 51.87 -1.96 -34.88
C ASN A 271 51.64 -3.10 -35.91
N GLY A 272 50.53 -3.03 -36.66
CA GLY A 272 50.19 -4.03 -37.68
C GLY A 272 49.80 -5.40 -37.12
N ILE A 273 49.39 -5.48 -35.86
CA ILE A 273 48.99 -6.73 -35.21
C ILE A 273 47.51 -7.01 -35.50
N MET A 274 47.25 -8.12 -36.17
CA MET A 274 45.89 -8.60 -36.45
C MET A 274 45.21 -9.08 -35.16
N PRO A 275 43.86 -9.06 -35.07
CA PRO A 275 43.14 -9.55 -33.91
C PRO A 275 43.53 -10.98 -33.54
N LEU A 276 43.96 -11.17 -32.30
CA LEU A 276 44.36 -12.46 -31.74
C LEU A 276 43.66 -12.73 -30.41
N VAL A 277 43.56 -14.00 -30.05
CA VAL A 277 42.97 -14.44 -28.78
C VAL A 277 43.98 -14.24 -27.65
N SER A 278 43.76 -13.22 -26.81
CA SER A 278 44.66 -12.92 -25.69
C SER A 278 44.35 -13.75 -24.44
N LEU A 279 43.11 -14.13 -24.26
CA LEU A 279 42.62 -14.81 -23.05
C LEU A 279 41.46 -15.75 -23.37
N LYS A 280 41.44 -16.92 -22.70
CA LYS A 280 40.32 -17.89 -22.77
C LYS A 280 39.98 -18.39 -21.36
N CYS A 281 38.77 -18.13 -20.87
CA CYS A 281 38.33 -18.54 -19.55
C CYS A 281 36.92 -19.12 -19.58
N VAL A 282 36.66 -20.05 -18.66
CA VAL A 282 35.33 -20.68 -18.49
C VAL A 282 34.83 -20.58 -17.04
N ASN A 283 33.53 -20.69 -16.88
CA ASN A 283 32.82 -20.77 -15.58
C ASN A 283 33.22 -19.64 -14.61
N ALA A 284 33.67 -19.98 -13.40
CA ALA A 284 34.01 -18.99 -12.36
C ALA A 284 35.09 -17.99 -12.79
N LYS A 285 36.14 -18.47 -13.53
CA LYS A 285 37.18 -17.60 -14.09
C LYS A 285 36.61 -16.64 -15.15
N ALA A 286 35.69 -17.07 -15.99
CA ALA A 286 35.04 -16.21 -16.98
C ALA A 286 34.25 -15.08 -16.32
N LEU A 287 33.54 -15.37 -15.21
CA LEU A 287 32.85 -14.36 -14.42
C LEU A 287 33.79 -13.36 -13.76
N ALA A 288 34.93 -13.85 -13.25
CA ALA A 288 35.97 -13.01 -12.67
C ALA A 288 36.61 -12.08 -13.73
N VAL A 289 36.93 -12.60 -14.91
CA VAL A 289 37.44 -11.81 -16.05
C VAL A 289 36.44 -10.72 -16.44
N LYS A 290 35.16 -11.05 -16.58
CA LYS A 290 34.10 -10.09 -16.91
C LYS A 290 33.99 -8.99 -15.86
N SER A 291 34.07 -9.35 -14.56
CA SER A 291 33.97 -8.38 -13.46
C SER A 291 35.16 -7.44 -13.46
N TYR A 292 36.38 -7.99 -13.61
CA TYR A 292 37.61 -7.22 -13.63
C TYR A 292 37.73 -6.35 -14.87
N ALA A 293 37.39 -6.84 -16.07
CA ALA A 293 37.38 -6.07 -17.31
C ALA A 293 36.51 -4.81 -17.17
N LYS A 294 35.33 -4.93 -16.56
CA LYS A 294 34.45 -3.79 -16.27
C LYS A 294 35.07 -2.81 -15.26
N GLU A 295 35.81 -3.31 -14.26
CA GLU A 295 36.47 -2.48 -13.24
C GLU A 295 37.63 -1.65 -13.81
N VAL A 296 38.39 -2.21 -14.74
CA VAL A 296 39.52 -1.53 -15.39
C VAL A 296 39.16 -0.77 -16.66
N GLY A 297 37.88 -0.80 -17.07
CA GLY A 297 37.42 -0.08 -18.26
C GLY A 297 37.63 -0.80 -19.58
N THR A 298 38.07 -2.07 -19.60
CA THR A 298 38.17 -2.87 -20.82
C THR A 298 36.76 -3.16 -21.36
N PRO A 299 36.49 -2.88 -22.65
CA PRO A 299 35.16 -3.12 -23.24
C PRO A 299 34.72 -4.58 -23.13
N VAL A 300 33.48 -4.79 -22.65
CA VAL A 300 32.89 -6.14 -22.51
C VAL A 300 31.68 -6.28 -23.40
N VAL A 301 31.77 -7.09 -24.41
CA VAL A 301 30.75 -7.34 -25.42
C VAL A 301 30.03 -8.67 -25.15
N ARG A 302 28.71 -8.63 -25.07
CA ARG A 302 27.90 -9.83 -24.90
C ARG A 302 27.56 -10.43 -26.27
N TYR A 303 28.28 -11.45 -26.68
CA TYR A 303 27.99 -12.19 -27.89
C TYR A 303 28.24 -13.69 -27.68
N PRO A 304 27.20 -14.41 -27.14
CA PRO A 304 27.34 -15.79 -26.67
C PRO A 304 27.77 -16.80 -27.75
N GLU A 305 27.30 -16.62 -28.99
CA GLU A 305 27.60 -17.52 -30.10
C GLU A 305 29.05 -17.38 -30.53
N LEU A 306 29.49 -16.15 -30.73
CA LEU A 306 30.87 -15.84 -31.14
C LEU A 306 31.88 -16.21 -30.04
N ALA A 307 31.55 -15.91 -28.75
CA ALA A 307 32.40 -16.29 -27.63
C ALA A 307 32.66 -17.80 -27.57
N ARG A 308 31.62 -18.62 -27.76
CA ARG A 308 31.74 -20.08 -27.81
C ARG A 308 32.51 -20.56 -29.02
N LYS A 309 32.24 -19.99 -30.21
CA LYS A 309 32.91 -20.33 -31.46
C LYS A 309 34.40 -20.08 -31.35
N ILE A 310 34.82 -18.91 -30.91
CA ILE A 310 36.24 -18.54 -30.75
C ILE A 310 36.88 -19.43 -29.68
N TYR A 311 36.21 -19.66 -28.55
CA TYR A 311 36.73 -20.54 -27.49
C TYR A 311 37.07 -21.95 -27.99
N HIS A 312 36.30 -22.54 -28.87
CA HIS A 312 36.51 -23.90 -29.38
C HIS A 312 37.44 -23.96 -30.59
N ARG A 313 37.42 -22.93 -31.45
CA ARG A 313 38.12 -22.95 -32.75
C ARG A 313 39.58 -22.50 -32.64
N TYR A 314 39.88 -21.49 -31.82
CA TYR A 314 41.21 -20.90 -31.76
C TYR A 314 41.97 -21.26 -30.50
N HIS A 315 43.31 -21.34 -30.61
CA HIS A 315 44.21 -21.45 -29.46
C HIS A 315 44.57 -20.08 -28.87
N LEU A 316 45.22 -20.08 -27.69
CA LEU A 316 45.67 -18.84 -27.05
C LEU A 316 46.79 -18.23 -27.93
N PHE A 317 46.76 -16.92 -28.16
CA PHE A 317 47.64 -16.15 -29.03
C PHE A 317 47.56 -16.49 -30.51
N GLU A 318 46.55 -17.21 -30.93
CA GLU A 318 46.31 -17.48 -32.34
C GLU A 318 45.58 -16.29 -33.00
N VAL A 319 46.02 -15.94 -34.21
CA VAL A 319 45.42 -14.87 -35.04
C VAL A 319 44.12 -15.38 -35.65
N MET A 320 43.11 -14.56 -35.62
CA MET A 320 41.83 -14.89 -36.20
C MET A 320 41.81 -14.79 -37.70
N MET A 321 41.07 -15.69 -38.34
CA MET A 321 40.96 -15.81 -39.79
C MET A 321 39.49 -15.89 -40.23
N ASP A 322 39.30 -15.70 -41.54
CA ASP A 322 38.02 -15.89 -42.22
C ASP A 322 36.88 -14.98 -41.68
N GLN A 323 35.69 -15.57 -41.58
CA GLN A 323 34.47 -14.90 -41.14
C GLN A 323 34.57 -14.40 -39.68
N ASP A 324 35.32 -15.09 -38.80
CA ASP A 324 35.47 -14.72 -37.40
C ASP A 324 36.28 -13.42 -37.25
N LEU A 325 37.21 -13.16 -38.16
CA LEU A 325 37.93 -11.90 -38.23
C LEU A 325 36.98 -10.74 -38.55
N LEU A 326 36.10 -10.92 -39.52
CA LEU A 326 35.09 -9.88 -39.88
C LEU A 326 34.17 -9.57 -38.73
N ASP A 327 33.63 -10.60 -38.06
CA ASP A 327 32.72 -10.44 -36.91
C ASP A 327 33.42 -9.68 -35.76
N ILE A 328 34.73 -9.94 -35.55
CA ILE A 328 35.52 -9.24 -34.50
C ILE A 328 35.86 -7.80 -34.94
N MET A 329 36.22 -7.59 -36.19
CA MET A 329 36.50 -6.25 -36.68
C MET A 329 35.27 -5.34 -36.61
N ASP A 330 34.10 -5.86 -36.92
CA ASP A 330 32.83 -5.12 -36.75
C ASP A 330 32.64 -4.69 -35.30
N ILE A 331 32.92 -5.58 -34.34
CA ILE A 331 32.79 -5.25 -32.91
C ILE A 331 33.85 -4.20 -32.52
N LEU A 332 35.08 -4.31 -32.96
CA LEU A 332 36.17 -3.39 -32.58
C LEU A 332 36.01 -1.99 -33.21
N ILE A 333 35.37 -1.88 -34.38
CA ILE A 333 35.04 -0.60 -35.04
C ILE A 333 33.91 0.13 -34.26
N TRP A 334 33.00 -0.61 -33.63
CA TRP A 334 31.89 -0.05 -32.85
C TRP A 334 32.28 0.33 -31.40
N LEU A 335 33.41 -0.07 -30.92
CA LEU A 335 33.95 0.24 -29.57
C LEU A 335 34.82 1.48 -29.57
#